data_71b335289b89d165d486a77dd54b602f
#
_entry.id   71b335289b89d165d486a77dd54b602f
#
_cell.length_a   1.000
_cell.length_b   1.000
_cell.length_c   1.000
_cell.angle_alpha   90.00
_cell.angle_beta   90.00
_cell.angle_gamma   90.00
#
_symmetry.space_group_name_H-M   'P 1'
#
loop_
_entity.id
_entity.type
_entity.pdbx_description
1 polymer ?
#
loop_
_entity_poly.entity_id
_entity_poly.type
_entity_poly.pdbx_seq_one_letter_code
_entity_poly.pdbx_strand_id
1 'polypeptide(L)'
;MLFRSYGPRIRLSAILIDYDLPVGIPITKSMCDEKCFLCIEACPHKALKGIQWDIYKLREQLIDYQLCNFKRSLYLKKYNRKNACGFCIVACPLGLRV
;
A
#
# COMPACT_ATOMS: atom_id res chain seq x y z
N MET A 1 -2.88 0.58 -3.94
CA MET A 1 -2.21 1.38 -4.96
C MET A 1 -2.61 2.83 -4.85
N LEU A 2 -1.66 3.74 -4.82
CA LEU A 2 -1.91 5.14 -4.49
C LEU A 2 -1.78 6.10 -5.68
N PHE A 3 -0.91 5.81 -6.64
CA PHE A 3 -0.65 6.71 -7.76
C PHE A 3 -0.55 5.96 -9.08
N ARG A 4 -0.99 6.62 -10.15
CA ARG A 4 -1.04 5.99 -11.48
C ARG A 4 0.32 5.52 -11.98
N SER A 5 1.34 6.37 -11.83
CA SER A 5 2.68 6.09 -12.40
C SER A 5 3.55 5.24 -11.49
N TYR A 6 3.37 5.36 -10.16
CA TYR A 6 4.28 4.77 -9.19
C TYR A 6 3.68 3.59 -8.43
N GLY A 7 2.36 3.33 -8.59
CA GLY A 7 1.67 2.28 -7.87
C GLY A 7 1.84 2.42 -6.35
N PRO A 8 2.24 1.35 -5.66
CA PRO A 8 2.46 1.41 -4.21
C PRO A 8 3.86 1.90 -3.81
N ARG A 9 4.74 2.22 -4.77
CA ARG A 9 6.15 2.55 -4.53
C ARG A 9 6.37 4.01 -4.21
N ILE A 10 5.62 4.52 -3.23
CA ILE A 10 5.71 5.92 -2.81
C ILE A 10 5.65 6.01 -1.29
N ARG A 11 6.12 7.14 -0.79
CA ARG A 11 5.90 7.56 0.59
C ARG A 11 5.15 8.88 0.57
N LEU A 12 4.18 8.99 1.48
CA LEU A 12 3.36 10.19 1.61
C LEU A 12 3.86 11.04 2.76
N SER A 13 3.83 12.34 2.55
CA SER A 13 3.97 13.32 3.61
C SER A 13 2.98 14.47 3.39
N ALA A 14 2.74 15.25 4.43
CA ALA A 14 1.84 16.39 4.37
C ALA A 14 2.56 17.64 4.86
N ILE A 15 2.33 18.74 4.17
CA ILE A 15 2.86 20.06 4.55
C ILE A 15 1.66 20.99 4.68
N LEU A 16 1.53 21.64 5.82
CA LEU A 16 0.52 22.66 6.03
C LEU A 16 1.06 24.00 5.52
N ILE A 17 0.28 24.65 4.67
CA ILE A 17 0.63 25.93 4.09
C ILE A 17 -0.53 26.90 4.19
N ASP A 18 -0.22 28.19 4.24
CA ASP A 18 -1.20 29.27 4.21
C ASP A 18 -1.21 29.90 2.81
N TYR A 19 -1.62 29.10 1.84
CA TYR A 19 -1.71 29.49 0.44
C TYR A 19 -2.70 28.60 -0.30
N ASP A 20 -3.54 29.20 -1.14
CA ASP A 20 -4.51 28.48 -1.94
C ASP A 20 -3.81 27.85 -3.16
N LEU A 21 -3.80 26.54 -3.19
CA LEU A 21 -3.34 25.77 -4.34
C LEU A 21 -4.53 25.14 -5.07
N PRO A 22 -4.45 25.02 -6.42
CA PRO A 22 -5.49 24.30 -7.14
C PRO A 22 -5.55 22.83 -6.71
N VAL A 23 -6.76 22.29 -6.58
CA VAL A 23 -6.98 20.89 -6.24
C VAL A 23 -7.02 20.05 -7.50
N GLY A 24 -6.51 18.82 -7.41
CA GLY A 24 -6.61 17.86 -8.49
C GLY A 24 -7.92 17.07 -8.46
N ILE A 25 -8.08 16.18 -9.42
CA ILE A 25 -9.20 15.25 -9.48
C ILE A 25 -8.81 14.00 -8.71
N PRO A 26 -9.55 13.62 -7.64
CA PRO A 26 -9.20 12.44 -6.85
C PRO A 26 -9.43 11.14 -7.63
N ILE A 27 -8.60 10.15 -7.36
CA ILE A 27 -8.80 8.79 -7.83
C ILE A 27 -9.74 8.09 -6.84
N THR A 28 -10.84 7.55 -7.36
CA THR A 28 -11.88 6.94 -6.52
C THR A 28 -11.88 5.42 -6.54
N LYS A 29 -11.13 4.82 -7.45
CA LYS A 29 -11.03 3.37 -7.63
C LYS A 29 -9.57 2.93 -7.71
N SER A 30 -9.34 1.68 -7.39
CA SER A 30 -8.03 1.06 -7.59
C SER A 30 -7.64 1.05 -9.07
N MET A 31 -6.36 1.26 -9.35
CA MET A 31 -5.78 1.10 -10.68
C MET A 31 -5.30 -0.35 -10.92
N CYS A 32 -5.47 -1.20 -9.94
CA CYS A 32 -5.07 -2.60 -10.00
C CYS A 32 -6.02 -3.39 -10.91
N ASP A 33 -5.46 -4.34 -11.67
CA ASP A 33 -6.26 -5.32 -12.41
C ASP A 33 -7.01 -6.23 -11.42
N GLU A 34 -8.30 -6.45 -11.67
CA GLU A 34 -9.16 -7.27 -10.82
C GLU A 34 -8.68 -8.72 -10.70
N LYS A 35 -7.93 -9.20 -11.69
CA LYS A 35 -7.38 -10.56 -11.71
C LYS A 35 -5.97 -10.65 -11.15
N CYS A 36 -5.41 -9.56 -10.66
CA CYS A 36 -4.06 -9.54 -10.12
C CYS A 36 -4.08 -9.82 -8.62
N PHE A 37 -3.40 -10.88 -8.20
CA PHE A 37 -3.28 -11.29 -6.80
C PHE A 37 -1.82 -11.37 -6.33
N LEU A 38 -0.90 -10.77 -7.06
CA LEU A 38 0.54 -10.90 -6.79
C LEU A 38 0.93 -10.41 -5.39
N CYS A 39 0.40 -9.28 -4.95
CA CYS A 39 0.68 -8.75 -3.61
C CYS A 39 0.11 -9.64 -2.50
N ILE A 40 -1.04 -10.27 -2.76
CA ILE A 40 -1.70 -11.16 -1.80
C ILE A 40 -0.88 -12.44 -1.64
N GLU A 41 -0.44 -13.02 -2.75
CA GLU A 41 0.40 -14.21 -2.76
C GLU A 41 1.77 -13.95 -2.15
N ALA A 42 2.33 -12.75 -2.36
CA ALA A 42 3.63 -12.36 -1.84
C ALA A 42 3.63 -12.09 -0.34
N CYS A 43 2.49 -11.80 0.26
CA CYS A 43 2.42 -11.52 1.69
C CYS A 43 2.65 -12.78 2.53
N PRO A 44 3.78 -12.86 3.28
CA PRO A 44 4.09 -14.07 4.05
C PRO A 44 3.16 -14.28 5.24
N HIS A 45 2.43 -13.24 5.63
CA HIS A 45 1.55 -13.27 6.80
C HIS A 45 0.07 -13.32 6.43
N LYS A 46 -0.24 -13.28 5.14
CA LYS A 46 -1.60 -13.28 4.61
C LYS A 46 -2.48 -12.19 5.20
N ALA A 47 -1.92 -11.01 5.34
CA ALA A 47 -2.61 -9.85 5.89
C ALA A 47 -3.49 -9.14 4.86
N LEU A 48 -3.22 -9.30 3.57
CA LEU A 48 -4.02 -8.69 2.50
C LEU A 48 -5.25 -9.54 2.22
N LYS A 49 -6.42 -8.90 2.15
CA LYS A 49 -7.71 -9.60 2.07
C LYS A 49 -8.22 -9.83 0.65
N GLY A 50 -7.51 -9.34 -0.36
CA GLY A 50 -7.89 -9.57 -1.75
C GLY A 50 -9.05 -8.74 -2.26
N ILE A 51 -9.39 -7.67 -1.59
CA ILE A 51 -10.48 -6.78 -1.94
C ILE A 51 -9.93 -5.56 -2.67
N GLN A 52 -10.52 -5.22 -3.82
CA GLN A 52 -10.16 -4.02 -4.56
C GLN A 52 -10.57 -2.76 -3.81
N TRP A 53 -9.66 -1.80 -3.77
CA TRP A 53 -9.93 -0.53 -3.13
C TRP A 53 -10.87 0.34 -3.98
N ASP A 54 -11.81 0.99 -3.31
CA ASP A 54 -12.49 2.17 -3.79
C ASP A 54 -12.66 3.17 -2.63
N ILE A 55 -13.20 4.35 -2.93
CA ILE A 55 -13.32 5.43 -1.93
C ILE A 55 -14.22 5.06 -0.75
N TYR A 56 -15.07 4.06 -0.88
CA TYR A 56 -16.00 3.63 0.17
C TYR A 56 -15.47 2.49 1.03
N LYS A 57 -14.31 1.93 0.68
CA LYS A 57 -13.71 0.83 1.44
C LYS A 57 -12.92 1.35 2.63
N LEU A 58 -13.14 0.73 3.77
CA LEU A 58 -12.33 0.97 4.95
C LEU A 58 -11.02 0.19 4.88
N ARG A 59 -10.00 0.67 5.59
CA ARG A 59 -8.69 0.00 5.61
C ARG A 59 -8.79 -1.44 6.10
N GLU A 60 -9.63 -1.68 7.10
CA GLU A 60 -9.84 -2.99 7.69
C GLU A 60 -10.43 -4.00 6.71
N GLN A 61 -11.14 -3.53 5.70
CA GLN A 61 -11.68 -4.38 4.63
C GLN A 61 -10.60 -4.83 3.63
N LEU A 62 -9.52 -4.06 3.51
CA LEU A 62 -8.45 -4.29 2.54
C LEU A 62 -7.30 -5.09 3.10
N ILE A 63 -6.95 -4.83 4.36
CA ILE A 63 -5.78 -5.41 5.00
C ILE A 63 -6.01 -5.56 6.50
N ASP A 64 -5.53 -6.66 7.05
CA ASP A 64 -5.37 -6.80 8.50
C ASP A 64 -4.09 -6.06 8.91
N TYR A 65 -4.20 -4.76 9.11
CA TYR A 65 -3.05 -3.92 9.40
C TYR A 65 -2.43 -4.19 10.78
N GLN A 66 -3.21 -4.69 11.72
CA GLN A 66 -2.70 -5.07 13.05
C GLN A 66 -1.78 -6.29 12.94
N LEU A 67 -2.20 -7.30 12.19
CA LEU A 67 -1.37 -8.47 11.89
C LEU A 67 -0.11 -8.07 11.14
N CYS A 68 -0.24 -7.25 10.12
CA CYS A 68 0.89 -6.74 9.34
C CYS A 68 1.90 -6.02 10.23
N ASN A 69 1.45 -5.09 11.07
CA ASN A 69 2.31 -4.35 11.98
C ASN A 69 3.00 -5.26 13.00
N PHE A 70 2.26 -6.18 13.59
CA PHE A 70 2.81 -7.11 14.57
C PHE A 70 3.92 -7.96 13.95
N LYS A 71 3.68 -8.55 12.81
CA LYS A 71 4.67 -9.38 12.12
C LYS A 71 5.89 -8.59 11.66
N ARG A 72 5.68 -7.36 11.18
CA ARG A 72 6.79 -6.46 10.82
C ARG A 72 7.67 -6.10 12.01
N SER A 73 7.08 -5.94 13.18
CA SER A 73 7.84 -5.63 14.40
C SER A 73 8.80 -6.74 14.79
N LEU A 74 8.50 -7.99 14.45
CA LEU A 74 9.39 -9.13 14.71
C LEU A 74 10.69 -9.04 13.91
N TYR A 75 10.68 -8.41 12.75
CA TYR A 75 11.88 -8.21 11.94
C TYR A 75 12.87 -7.23 12.59
N LEU A 76 12.41 -6.34 13.46
CA LEU A 76 13.29 -5.47 14.22
C LEU A 76 14.26 -6.29 15.08
N LYS A 77 13.75 -7.32 15.74
CA LYS A 77 14.57 -8.22 16.58
C LYS A 77 15.49 -9.07 15.73
N LYS A 78 15.00 -9.59 14.60
CA LYS A 78 15.75 -10.53 13.76
C LYS A 78 16.83 -9.85 12.92
N TYR A 79 16.52 -8.68 12.35
CA TYR A 79 17.38 -8.00 11.37
C TYR A 79 17.88 -6.64 11.83
N ASN A 80 17.52 -6.21 13.03
CA ASN A 80 17.82 -4.88 13.56
C ASN A 80 17.41 -3.74 12.62
N ARG A 81 16.27 -3.90 11.97
CA ARG A 81 15.71 -2.91 11.02
C ARG A 81 14.24 -2.66 11.35
N LYS A 82 13.89 -1.39 11.49
CA LYS A 82 12.49 -1.00 11.68
C LYS A 82 11.67 -1.27 10.41
N ASN A 83 10.50 -1.85 10.60
CA ASN A 83 9.50 -2.03 9.54
C ASN A 83 10.04 -2.72 8.29
N ALA A 84 10.88 -3.72 8.48
CA ALA A 84 11.56 -4.41 7.39
C ALA A 84 10.65 -5.47 6.76
N CYS A 85 9.68 -5.03 5.98
CA CYS A 85 8.90 -5.87 5.08
C CYS A 85 8.68 -5.06 3.80
N GLY A 86 7.72 -5.42 2.96
CA GLY A 86 7.45 -4.71 1.71
C GLY A 86 7.33 -5.67 0.55
N PHE A 87 7.19 -6.97 0.82
CA PHE A 87 7.01 -7.98 -0.22
C PHE A 87 5.82 -7.66 -1.13
N CYS A 88 4.72 -7.16 -0.57
CA CYS A 88 3.55 -6.76 -1.35
C CYS A 88 3.84 -5.58 -2.29
N ILE A 89 4.70 -4.66 -1.86
CA ILE A 89 5.11 -3.51 -2.67
C ILE A 89 6.02 -3.95 -3.81
N VAL A 90 6.99 -4.81 -3.50
CA VAL A 90 7.95 -5.30 -4.48
C VAL A 90 7.26 -6.17 -5.53
N ALA A 91 6.30 -6.99 -5.12
CA ALA A 91 5.57 -7.88 -6.02
C ALA A 91 4.64 -7.15 -6.99
N CYS A 92 4.23 -5.93 -6.68
CA CYS A 92 3.30 -5.18 -7.51
C CYS A 92 3.96 -4.75 -8.82
N PRO A 93 3.37 -5.07 -9.99
CA PRO A 93 3.92 -4.67 -11.28
C PRO A 93 3.73 -3.18 -11.60
N LEU A 94 2.80 -2.52 -10.91
CA LEU A 94 2.55 -1.10 -11.11
C LEU A 94 3.69 -0.26 -10.56
N GLY A 95 4.13 0.72 -11.33
CA GLY A 95 5.23 1.58 -10.95
C GLY A 95 6.63 1.01 -11.24
N LEU A 96 6.72 -0.13 -11.90
CA LEU A 96 8.02 -0.70 -12.31
C LEU A 96 8.67 0.08 -13.46
N ARG A 97 7.88 0.76 -14.26
CA ARG A 97 8.32 1.51 -15.44
C ARG A 97 8.03 2.99 -15.24
N VAL A 98 8.86 3.62 -14.48
CA VAL A 98 8.77 5.07 -14.23
C VAL A 98 9.95 5.78 -14.84
#